data_946d63f1a422843ce30e2158d7777deb
#
_entry.id   946d63f1a422843ce30e2158d7777deb
#
_cell.length_a   1.000
_cell.length_b   1.000
_cell.length_c   1.000
_cell.angle_alpha   90.00
_cell.angle_beta   90.00
_cell.angle_gamma   90.00
#
_symmetry.space_group_name_H-M   'P 1'
#
loop_
_entity.id
_entity.type
_entity.pdbx_description
1 polymer ?
#
loop_
_entity_poly.entity_id
_entity_poly.type
_entity_poly.pdbx_seq_one_letter_code
_entity_poly.pdbx_strand_id
1 'polypeptide(L)'
;MLLSEFLDNFKSSNNEKSTHTSMKGGKWTIPSDQLSTLYQLINEQIINGSETIPLVEKIGDIHPCMIDIDIKYLDKNVTRQYTDDTIKKIADHLWSYIKTYFQVEDSKDKFSELYILQKSKSYPCSSGNYKTKDGIHLMYPNIILEKDAYKQFISIIKEDEYFMKIFEDTCEIPPSNGLDTLIDGCFTSWQPYGCS
;
A
#
# COMPACT_ATOMS: atom_id res chain seq x y z
N MET A 1 -21.48 5.11 -18.08
CA MET A 1 -21.11 3.67 -18.03
C MET A 1 -20.87 3.31 -16.59
N LEU A 2 -21.42 2.21 -16.10
CA LEU A 2 -21.14 1.73 -14.75
C LEU A 2 -19.78 1.00 -14.69
N LEU A 3 -19.13 1.00 -13.53
CA LEU A 3 -17.86 0.28 -13.36
C LEU A 3 -18.02 -1.22 -13.67
N SER A 4 -19.13 -1.85 -13.28
CA SER A 4 -19.42 -3.25 -13.60
C SER A 4 -19.49 -3.51 -15.10
N GLU A 5 -20.18 -2.65 -15.85
CA GLU A 5 -20.29 -2.75 -17.32
C GLU A 5 -18.91 -2.58 -17.99
N PHE A 6 -18.09 -1.65 -17.47
CA PHE A 6 -16.73 -1.48 -17.95
C PHE A 6 -15.89 -2.74 -17.71
N LEU A 7 -15.94 -3.29 -16.52
CA LEU A 7 -15.18 -4.49 -16.15
C LEU A 7 -15.61 -5.73 -16.95
N ASP A 8 -16.89 -5.87 -17.29
CA ASP A 8 -17.38 -6.99 -18.09
C ASP A 8 -16.74 -7.03 -19.48
N ASN A 9 -16.34 -5.88 -20.04
CA ASN A 9 -15.64 -5.82 -21.33
C ASN A 9 -14.20 -6.37 -21.28
N PHE A 10 -13.60 -6.46 -20.09
CA PHE A 10 -12.21 -6.86 -19.90
C PHE A 10 -12.05 -8.14 -19.08
N LYS A 11 -13.11 -8.92 -18.92
CA LYS A 11 -13.11 -10.15 -18.13
C LYS A 11 -12.13 -11.16 -18.72
N SER A 12 -11.14 -11.58 -17.91
CA SER A 12 -10.14 -12.53 -18.33
C SER A 12 -10.68 -13.96 -18.37
N SER A 13 -10.27 -14.74 -19.36
CA SER A 13 -10.45 -16.17 -19.37
C SER A 13 -9.54 -16.86 -18.32
N ASN A 14 -9.83 -18.10 -17.95
CA ASN A 14 -9.08 -18.82 -16.91
C ASN A 14 -7.57 -19.00 -17.22
N ASN A 15 -7.17 -18.85 -18.48
CA ASN A 15 -5.79 -19.09 -18.96
C ASN A 15 -5.02 -17.78 -19.24
N GLU A 16 -5.64 -16.61 -19.11
CA GLU A 16 -4.99 -15.34 -19.40
C GLU A 16 -4.35 -14.72 -18.16
N LYS A 17 -3.21 -14.04 -18.37
CA LYS A 17 -2.55 -13.25 -17.32
C LYS A 17 -3.38 -11.99 -17.04
N SER A 18 -4.18 -12.03 -15.99
CA SER A 18 -4.98 -10.86 -15.59
C SER A 18 -4.11 -9.74 -15.02
N THR A 19 -4.51 -8.49 -15.25
CA THR A 19 -3.90 -7.30 -14.64
C THR A 19 -4.58 -6.91 -13.33
N HIS A 20 -5.86 -7.22 -13.19
CA HIS A 20 -6.66 -6.93 -12.00
C HIS A 20 -7.41 -8.17 -11.53
N THR A 21 -7.66 -8.23 -10.22
CA THR A 21 -8.49 -9.26 -9.59
C THR A 21 -9.41 -8.59 -8.57
N SER A 22 -10.41 -9.31 -8.06
CA SER A 22 -11.21 -8.84 -6.93
C SER A 22 -11.16 -9.83 -5.78
N MET A 23 -11.15 -9.31 -4.55
CA MET A 23 -11.24 -10.13 -3.33
C MET A 23 -12.59 -10.87 -3.22
N LYS A 24 -13.64 -10.36 -3.87
CA LYS A 24 -14.97 -11.02 -3.99
C LYS A 24 -15.07 -11.95 -5.20
N GLY A 25 -13.96 -12.16 -5.92
CA GLY A 25 -13.90 -12.97 -7.15
C GLY A 25 -13.97 -12.11 -8.42
N GLY A 26 -13.44 -12.68 -9.51
CA GLY A 26 -13.29 -12.01 -10.80
C GLY A 26 -11.83 -11.72 -11.13
N LYS A 27 -11.56 -11.71 -12.44
CA LYS A 27 -10.24 -11.40 -13.04
C LYS A 27 -10.45 -10.61 -14.31
N TRP A 28 -9.62 -9.61 -14.52
CA TRP A 28 -9.69 -8.72 -15.67
C TRP A 28 -8.31 -8.45 -16.25
N THR A 29 -8.26 -8.34 -17.58
CA THR A 29 -7.07 -7.90 -18.30
C THR A 29 -7.38 -6.52 -18.88
N ILE A 30 -7.12 -5.50 -18.09
CA ILE A 30 -7.41 -4.12 -18.46
C ILE A 30 -6.20 -3.53 -19.18
N PRO A 31 -6.35 -3.09 -20.44
CA PRO A 31 -5.28 -2.44 -21.20
C PRO A 31 -4.81 -1.14 -20.54
N SER A 32 -3.54 -0.79 -20.71
CA SER A 32 -2.95 0.40 -20.09
C SER A 32 -3.62 1.72 -20.53
N ASP A 33 -4.09 1.79 -21.77
CA ASP A 33 -4.84 2.94 -22.29
C ASP A 33 -6.25 3.09 -21.69
N GLN A 34 -6.76 2.04 -21.01
CA GLN A 34 -8.05 2.03 -20.35
C GLN A 34 -7.97 2.29 -18.83
N LEU A 35 -6.77 2.36 -18.25
CA LEU A 35 -6.60 2.57 -16.80
C LEU A 35 -7.17 3.92 -16.35
N SER A 36 -7.01 4.98 -17.14
CA SER A 36 -7.57 6.29 -16.80
C SER A 36 -9.11 6.24 -16.68
N THR A 37 -9.78 5.52 -17.58
CA THR A 37 -11.24 5.31 -17.52
C THR A 37 -11.63 4.49 -16.30
N LEU A 38 -10.87 3.42 -16.00
CA LEU A 38 -11.09 2.61 -14.81
C LEU A 38 -11.04 3.46 -13.53
N TYR A 39 -9.97 4.24 -13.34
CA TYR A 39 -9.80 5.04 -12.13
C TYR A 39 -10.83 6.18 -12.03
N GLN A 40 -11.24 6.75 -13.15
CA GLN A 40 -12.35 7.71 -13.18
C GLN A 40 -13.65 7.07 -12.68
N LEU A 41 -14.00 5.87 -13.15
CA LEU A 41 -15.22 5.16 -12.75
C LEU A 41 -15.18 4.74 -11.27
N ILE A 42 -14.02 4.31 -10.77
CA ILE A 42 -13.82 4.04 -9.33
C ILE A 42 -14.05 5.31 -8.52
N ASN A 43 -13.44 6.42 -8.93
CA ASN A 43 -13.58 7.70 -8.24
C ASN A 43 -15.03 8.21 -8.24
N GLU A 44 -15.74 8.09 -9.34
CA GLU A 44 -17.17 8.43 -9.43
C GLU A 44 -18.01 7.59 -8.45
N GLN A 45 -17.73 6.30 -8.30
CA GLN A 45 -18.41 5.45 -7.30
C GLN A 45 -18.14 5.90 -5.88
N ILE A 46 -16.89 6.22 -5.55
CA ILE A 46 -16.48 6.71 -4.22
C ILE A 46 -17.23 8.03 -3.91
N ILE A 47 -17.20 8.98 -4.82
CA ILE A 47 -17.86 10.29 -4.65
C ILE A 47 -19.36 10.14 -4.44
N ASN A 48 -19.99 9.23 -5.18
CA ASN A 48 -21.43 8.98 -5.09
C ASN A 48 -21.82 8.09 -3.88
N GLY A 49 -20.87 7.66 -3.04
CA GLY A 49 -21.11 6.79 -1.91
C GLY A 49 -21.62 5.39 -2.29
N SER A 50 -21.38 4.97 -3.54
CA SER A 50 -21.79 3.65 -4.02
C SER A 50 -20.82 2.57 -3.50
N GLU A 51 -21.32 1.34 -3.33
CA GLU A 51 -20.48 0.20 -2.99
C GLU A 51 -19.45 -0.03 -4.10
N THR A 52 -18.17 0.01 -3.75
CA THR A 52 -17.07 -0.22 -4.70
C THR A 52 -16.78 -1.71 -4.84
N ILE A 53 -16.28 -2.10 -6.01
CA ILE A 53 -15.74 -3.46 -6.21
C ILE A 53 -14.35 -3.47 -5.58
N PRO A 54 -14.04 -4.42 -4.66
CA PRO A 54 -12.73 -4.50 -4.02
C PRO A 54 -11.68 -5.03 -5.02
N LEU A 55 -11.30 -4.16 -5.96
CA LEU A 55 -10.28 -4.46 -6.95
C LEU A 55 -8.89 -4.49 -6.33
N VAL A 56 -8.05 -5.35 -6.90
CA VAL A 56 -6.64 -5.47 -6.59
C VAL A 56 -5.88 -5.46 -7.91
N GLU A 57 -5.02 -4.49 -8.10
CA GLU A 57 -4.12 -4.40 -9.25
C GLU A 57 -2.90 -5.28 -9.05
N LYS A 58 -2.53 -6.06 -10.04
CA LYS A 58 -1.29 -6.83 -10.03
C LYS A 58 -0.12 -5.95 -10.39
N ILE A 59 0.88 -5.99 -9.56
CA ILE A 59 2.10 -5.23 -9.74
C ILE A 59 2.92 -5.84 -10.89
N GLY A 60 3.29 -4.99 -11.85
CA GLY A 60 4.19 -5.34 -12.95
C GLY A 60 5.65 -5.41 -12.52
N ASP A 61 6.54 -5.64 -13.50
CA ASP A 61 7.99 -5.68 -13.27
C ASP A 61 8.58 -4.28 -12.99
N ILE A 62 7.86 -3.24 -13.39
CA ILE A 62 8.20 -1.83 -13.15
C ILE A 62 6.98 -1.19 -12.49
N HIS A 63 7.19 -0.54 -11.33
CA HIS A 63 6.09 0.04 -10.55
C HIS A 63 6.57 1.17 -9.63
N PRO A 64 5.67 2.01 -9.11
CA PRO A 64 5.99 2.99 -8.07
C PRO A 64 6.54 2.33 -6.81
N CYS A 65 7.36 3.05 -6.06
CA CYS A 65 7.81 2.61 -4.74
C CYS A 65 6.63 2.63 -3.76
N MET A 66 6.21 1.45 -3.31
CA MET A 66 5.07 1.25 -2.41
C MET A 66 5.50 0.46 -1.19
N ILE A 67 5.14 0.92 -0.01
CA ILE A 67 5.49 0.29 1.26
C ILE A 67 4.22 0.10 2.08
N ASP A 68 3.97 -1.13 2.51
CA ASP A 68 2.89 -1.47 3.44
C ASP A 68 3.47 -1.62 4.85
N ILE A 69 2.92 -0.87 5.79
CA ILE A 69 3.28 -0.95 7.20
C ILE A 69 2.13 -1.64 7.94
N ASP A 70 2.33 -2.89 8.25
CA ASP A 70 1.38 -3.77 8.94
C ASP A 70 1.61 -3.74 10.45
N ILE A 71 0.80 -2.99 11.17
CA ILE A 71 0.88 -2.82 12.61
C ILE A 71 -0.02 -3.85 13.29
N LYS A 72 0.55 -4.69 14.15
CA LYS A 72 -0.19 -5.76 14.85
C LYS A 72 0.02 -5.69 16.35
N TYR A 73 -1.05 -5.96 17.11
CA TYR A 73 -1.06 -5.94 18.56
C TYR A 73 -1.53 -7.28 19.13
N LEU A 74 -0.92 -7.70 20.22
CA LEU A 74 -1.33 -8.91 20.96
C LEU A 74 -2.67 -8.70 21.67
N ASP A 75 -2.98 -7.48 22.06
CA ASP A 75 -4.19 -7.13 22.77
C ASP A 75 -5.38 -6.91 21.83
N LYS A 76 -6.59 -7.14 22.35
CA LYS A 76 -7.84 -6.87 21.65
C LYS A 76 -8.22 -5.40 21.75
N ASN A 77 -8.88 -4.91 20.70
CA ASN A 77 -9.49 -3.57 20.67
C ASN A 77 -8.50 -2.41 20.89
N VAL A 78 -7.22 -2.60 20.53
CA VAL A 78 -6.26 -1.51 20.54
C VAL A 78 -6.72 -0.47 19.52
N THR A 79 -6.91 0.77 19.95
CA THR A 79 -7.19 1.90 19.06
C THR A 79 -5.93 2.29 18.31
N ARG A 80 -6.06 3.09 17.27
CA ARG A 80 -4.90 3.63 16.53
C ARG A 80 -3.92 4.31 17.49
N GLN A 81 -2.68 3.89 17.44
CA GLN A 81 -1.61 4.40 18.30
C GLN A 81 -0.70 5.40 17.59
N TYR A 82 -0.49 5.25 16.29
CA TYR A 82 0.33 6.17 15.52
C TYR A 82 -0.41 7.48 15.22
N THR A 83 0.35 8.55 15.13
CA THR A 83 -0.10 9.92 14.87
C THR A 83 0.50 10.44 13.55
N ASP A 84 0.13 11.63 13.15
CA ASP A 84 0.75 12.31 12.00
C ASP A 84 2.26 12.55 12.22
N ASP A 85 2.71 12.74 13.48
CA ASP A 85 4.14 12.83 13.81
C ASP A 85 4.87 11.50 13.57
N THR A 86 4.24 10.38 13.96
CA THR A 86 4.77 9.03 13.65
C THR A 86 4.94 8.85 12.14
N ILE A 87 3.89 9.16 11.37
CA ILE A 87 3.91 9.03 9.91
C ILE A 87 4.98 9.93 9.30
N LYS A 88 5.08 11.17 9.77
CA LYS A 88 6.09 12.11 9.29
C LYS A 88 7.51 11.60 9.53
N LYS A 89 7.81 11.10 10.73
CA LYS A 89 9.13 10.52 11.03
C LYS A 89 9.46 9.32 10.16
N ILE A 90 8.48 8.44 9.92
CA ILE A 90 8.63 7.30 9.01
C ILE A 90 8.91 7.80 7.58
N ALA A 91 8.14 8.76 7.09
CA ALA A 91 8.29 9.31 5.75
C ALA A 91 9.65 10.00 5.56
N ASP A 92 10.07 10.82 6.52
CA ASP A 92 11.37 11.51 6.50
C ASP A 92 12.53 10.47 6.49
N HIS A 93 12.39 9.41 7.27
CA HIS A 93 13.39 8.36 7.34
C HIS A 93 13.46 7.54 6.04
N LEU A 94 12.32 7.10 5.51
CA LEU A 94 12.23 6.45 4.19
C LEU A 94 12.80 7.32 3.08
N TRP A 95 12.51 8.60 3.10
CA TRP A 95 13.03 9.54 2.10
C TRP A 95 14.56 9.62 2.16
N SER A 96 15.18 9.55 3.35
CA SER A 96 16.63 9.50 3.47
C SER A 96 17.24 8.26 2.80
N TYR A 97 16.58 7.10 2.94
CA TYR A 97 16.95 5.87 2.23
C TYR A 97 16.81 6.01 0.72
N ILE A 98 15.66 6.50 0.26
CA ILE A 98 15.39 6.70 -1.17
C ILE A 98 16.47 7.58 -1.81
N LYS A 99 16.80 8.70 -1.18
CA LYS A 99 17.88 9.59 -1.67
C LYS A 99 19.22 8.88 -1.77
N THR A 100 19.56 8.12 -0.76
CA THR A 100 20.86 7.44 -0.66
C THR A 100 20.97 6.31 -1.69
N TYR A 101 19.97 5.44 -1.78
CA TYR A 101 20.03 4.24 -2.61
C TYR A 101 19.76 4.50 -4.09
N PHE A 102 18.85 5.42 -4.39
CA PHE A 102 18.48 5.72 -5.78
C PHE A 102 19.14 6.99 -6.31
N GLN A 103 20.04 7.61 -5.52
CA GLN A 103 20.79 8.81 -5.90
C GLN A 103 19.87 9.92 -6.43
N VAL A 104 18.69 10.06 -5.82
CA VAL A 104 17.74 11.11 -6.17
C VAL A 104 18.30 12.43 -5.68
N GLU A 105 18.60 13.34 -6.60
CA GLU A 105 19.02 14.70 -6.24
C GLU A 105 17.89 15.41 -5.50
N ASP A 106 18.25 16.28 -4.55
CA ASP A 106 17.30 17.12 -3.78
C ASP A 106 16.56 18.15 -4.69
N SER A 107 16.62 17.95 -5.99
CA SER A 107 15.97 18.82 -6.95
C SER A 107 14.48 18.59 -6.99
N LYS A 108 13.81 19.27 -6.05
CA LYS A 108 12.46 19.78 -6.22
C LYS A 108 11.31 18.82 -6.38
N ASP A 109 10.63 18.68 -5.29
CA ASP A 109 9.16 18.64 -5.18
C ASP A 109 8.45 17.41 -5.76
N LYS A 110 8.85 16.90 -6.92
CA LYS A 110 8.12 15.82 -7.57
C LYS A 110 8.46 14.42 -7.04
N PHE A 111 9.74 14.14 -6.76
CA PHE A 111 10.16 12.81 -6.29
C PHE A 111 9.86 12.57 -4.81
N SER A 112 9.77 13.64 -4.02
CA SER A 112 9.39 13.57 -2.60
C SER A 112 7.88 13.50 -2.36
N GLU A 113 7.07 13.60 -3.43
CA GLU A 113 5.63 13.44 -3.32
C GLU A 113 5.30 12.05 -2.76
N LEU A 114 4.53 12.04 -1.68
CA LEU A 114 4.16 10.82 -0.96
C LEU A 114 2.66 10.77 -0.75
N TYR A 115 2.04 9.71 -1.21
CA TYR A 115 0.66 9.38 -0.88
C TYR A 115 0.61 8.48 0.35
N ILE A 116 -0.15 8.91 1.35
CA ILE A 116 -0.35 8.20 2.60
C ILE A 116 -1.79 7.73 2.66
N LEU A 117 -1.98 6.42 2.70
CA LEU A 117 -3.29 5.80 2.77
C LEU A 117 -3.42 5.09 4.11
N GLN A 118 -4.47 5.40 4.83
CA GLN A 118 -4.72 4.83 6.15
C GLN A 118 -6.09 4.17 6.16
N LYS A 119 -6.24 3.11 6.93
CA LYS A 119 -7.56 2.59 7.27
C LYS A 119 -8.29 3.60 8.17
N SER A 120 -9.62 3.61 8.15
CA SER A 120 -10.41 4.53 9.00
C SER A 120 -10.16 4.30 10.50
N LYS A 121 -9.87 3.07 10.89
CA LYS A 121 -9.57 2.65 12.27
C LYS A 121 -8.83 1.32 12.29
N SER A 122 -8.24 0.98 13.44
CA SER A 122 -7.78 -0.38 13.74
C SER A 122 -8.95 -1.37 13.73
N TYR A 123 -8.67 -2.63 13.48
CA TYR A 123 -9.70 -3.67 13.33
C TYR A 123 -9.24 -5.02 13.93
N PRO A 124 -10.19 -5.91 14.27
CA PRO A 124 -9.86 -7.23 14.79
C PRO A 124 -9.02 -8.04 13.80
N CYS A 125 -8.03 -8.76 14.33
CA CYS A 125 -7.13 -9.63 13.57
C CYS A 125 -7.14 -11.03 14.19
N SER A 126 -7.02 -12.05 13.34
CA SER A 126 -6.88 -13.45 13.77
C SER A 126 -5.61 -14.11 13.20
N SER A 127 -4.62 -13.32 12.80
CA SER A 127 -3.35 -13.81 12.27
C SER A 127 -2.40 -14.21 13.42
N GLY A 128 -2.18 -15.49 13.61
CA GLY A 128 -1.35 -15.99 14.69
C GLY A 128 -1.90 -15.60 16.08
N ASN A 129 -1.04 -15.04 16.93
CA ASN A 129 -1.39 -14.60 18.28
C ASN A 129 -1.94 -13.17 18.33
N TYR A 130 -1.86 -12.42 17.23
CA TYR A 130 -2.31 -11.03 17.18
C TYR A 130 -3.84 -10.92 17.21
N LYS A 131 -4.35 -9.91 17.88
CA LYS A 131 -5.79 -9.69 18.10
C LYS A 131 -6.30 -8.41 17.46
N THR A 132 -5.43 -7.43 17.25
CA THR A 132 -5.78 -6.17 16.59
C THR A 132 -4.73 -5.86 15.51
N LYS A 133 -5.18 -5.31 14.40
CA LYS A 133 -4.35 -4.84 13.27
C LYS A 133 -4.72 -3.40 12.90
N ASP A 134 -3.74 -2.61 12.55
CA ASP A 134 -3.84 -1.34 11.86
C ASP A 134 -2.80 -1.32 10.71
N GLY A 135 -2.75 -0.27 9.90
CA GLY A 135 -1.77 -0.21 8.84
C GLY A 135 -1.74 1.12 8.11
N ILE A 136 -0.62 1.35 7.46
CA ILE A 136 -0.33 2.54 6.67
C ILE A 136 0.25 2.07 5.34
N HIS A 137 -0.33 2.53 4.24
CA HIS A 137 0.25 2.35 2.92
C HIS A 137 0.93 3.67 2.51
N LEU A 138 2.16 3.56 2.08
CA LEU A 138 2.97 4.67 1.58
C LEU A 138 3.29 4.44 0.12
N MET A 139 3.09 5.43 -0.74
CA MET A 139 3.41 5.34 -2.16
C MET A 139 4.12 6.61 -2.63
N TYR A 140 5.31 6.46 -3.16
CA TYR A 140 6.05 7.49 -3.87
C TYR A 140 5.77 7.34 -5.37
N PRO A 141 4.81 8.08 -5.94
CA PRO A 141 4.31 7.83 -7.30
C PRO A 141 5.35 8.12 -8.39
N ASN A 142 6.31 8.98 -8.07
CA ASN A 142 7.35 9.40 -9.01
C ASN A 142 8.69 8.66 -8.84
N ILE A 143 8.78 7.75 -7.87
CA ILE A 143 9.93 6.84 -7.70
C ILE A 143 9.54 5.50 -8.34
N ILE A 144 9.96 5.32 -9.58
CA ILE A 144 9.63 4.12 -10.36
C ILE A 144 10.80 3.15 -10.29
N LEU A 145 10.53 1.94 -9.84
CA LEU A 145 11.54 0.92 -9.58
C LEU A 145 11.28 -0.35 -10.36
N GLU A 146 12.35 -1.01 -10.78
CA GLU A 146 12.30 -2.40 -11.20
C GLU A 146 12.09 -3.30 -9.98
N LYS A 147 11.37 -4.39 -10.18
CA LYS A 147 10.96 -5.32 -9.11
C LYS A 147 12.11 -5.82 -8.25
N ASP A 148 13.27 -6.11 -8.85
CA ASP A 148 14.41 -6.65 -8.10
C ASP A 148 15.12 -5.55 -7.30
N ALA A 149 15.26 -4.34 -7.84
CA ALA A 149 15.76 -3.19 -7.09
C ALA A 149 14.84 -2.85 -5.90
N TYR A 150 13.52 -2.92 -6.14
CA TYR A 150 12.52 -2.72 -5.10
C TYR A 150 12.61 -3.77 -3.98
N LYS A 151 12.78 -5.08 -4.31
CA LYS A 151 12.97 -6.13 -3.31
C LYS A 151 14.21 -5.90 -2.44
N GLN A 152 15.32 -5.50 -3.08
CA GLN A 152 16.55 -5.16 -2.35
C GLN A 152 16.31 -3.98 -1.41
N PHE A 153 15.65 -2.94 -1.88
CA PHE A 153 15.31 -1.78 -1.05
C PHE A 153 14.45 -2.18 0.17
N ILE A 154 13.39 -2.98 -0.02
CA ILE A 154 12.56 -3.48 1.08
C ILE A 154 13.38 -4.34 2.05
N SER A 155 14.30 -5.19 1.56
CA SER A 155 15.17 -6.00 2.42
C SER A 155 16.04 -5.11 3.32
N ILE A 156 16.60 -4.03 2.78
CA ILE A 156 17.44 -3.10 3.52
C ILE A 156 16.66 -2.39 4.62
N ILE A 157 15.48 -1.85 4.33
CA ILE A 157 14.69 -1.15 5.34
C ILE A 157 14.15 -2.08 6.43
N LYS A 158 13.97 -3.37 6.13
CA LYS A 158 13.60 -4.39 7.14
C LYS A 158 14.70 -4.69 8.16
N GLU A 159 15.94 -4.36 7.87
CA GLU A 159 17.08 -4.54 8.78
C GLU A 159 17.32 -3.31 9.66
N ASP A 160 16.61 -2.21 9.43
CA ASP A 160 16.80 -0.96 10.16
C ASP A 160 15.87 -0.86 11.37
N GLU A 161 16.43 -1.16 12.54
CA GLU A 161 15.73 -1.10 13.84
C GLU A 161 15.20 0.31 14.18
N TYR A 162 15.67 1.36 13.50
CA TYR A 162 15.18 2.72 13.76
C TYR A 162 13.69 2.89 13.44
N PHE A 163 13.13 2.10 12.53
CA PHE A 163 11.69 2.08 12.30
C PHE A 163 10.89 1.65 13.54
N MET A 164 11.37 0.62 14.27
CA MET A 164 10.74 0.23 15.54
C MET A 164 10.86 1.33 16.57
N LYS A 165 12.03 1.95 16.66
CA LYS A 165 12.26 3.07 17.58
C LYS A 165 11.32 4.26 17.32
N ILE A 166 10.99 4.57 16.08
CA ILE A 166 10.00 5.61 15.77
C ILE A 166 8.67 5.29 16.46
N PHE A 167 8.20 4.04 16.40
CA PHE A 167 6.95 3.65 17.06
C PHE A 167 7.08 3.66 18.59
N GLU A 168 8.19 3.19 19.15
CA GLU A 168 8.46 3.24 20.59
C GLU A 168 8.44 4.68 21.12
N ASP A 169 8.99 5.62 20.35
CA ASP A 169 9.11 7.03 20.74
C ASP A 169 7.79 7.82 20.55
N THR A 170 6.86 7.32 19.73
CA THR A 170 5.67 8.09 19.30
C THR A 170 4.34 7.44 19.64
N CYS A 171 4.32 6.17 20.02
CA CYS A 171 3.10 5.42 20.34
C CYS A 171 3.09 5.02 21.81
N GLU A 172 1.92 5.12 22.46
CA GLU A 172 1.74 4.63 23.83
C GLU A 172 1.89 3.10 23.89
N ILE A 173 1.34 2.42 22.88
CA ILE A 173 1.48 0.96 22.69
C ILE A 173 2.18 0.75 21.34
N PRO A 174 3.48 0.42 21.32
CA PRO A 174 4.19 0.14 20.08
C PRO A 174 3.69 -1.18 19.42
N PRO A 175 3.96 -1.38 18.12
CA PRO A 175 3.66 -2.62 17.42
C PRO A 175 4.24 -3.85 18.15
N SER A 176 3.45 -4.92 18.22
CA SER A 176 3.89 -6.19 18.82
C SER A 176 4.59 -7.11 17.81
N ASN A 177 4.55 -6.80 16.53
CA ASN A 177 5.22 -7.56 15.48
C ASN A 177 6.58 -6.95 15.12
N GLY A 178 7.54 -7.82 14.80
CA GLY A 178 8.88 -7.39 14.39
C GLY A 178 8.93 -6.79 12.98
N LEU A 179 10.05 -6.16 12.65
CA LEU A 179 10.29 -5.44 11.39
C LEU A 179 10.04 -6.28 10.13
N ASP A 180 10.37 -7.56 10.17
CA ASP A 180 10.17 -8.51 9.07
C ASP A 180 8.71 -8.64 8.62
N THR A 181 7.77 -8.41 9.55
CA THR A 181 6.33 -8.45 9.32
C THR A 181 5.64 -7.09 9.53
N LEU A 182 6.35 -6.09 10.04
CA LEU A 182 5.86 -4.71 10.17
C LEU A 182 5.96 -3.99 8.81
N ILE A 183 7.11 -4.12 8.15
CA ILE A 183 7.33 -3.54 6.84
C ILE A 183 7.12 -4.63 5.79
N ASP A 184 6.18 -4.43 4.88
CA ASP A 184 5.98 -5.34 3.77
C ASP A 184 6.15 -4.62 2.43
N GLY A 185 6.69 -5.36 1.47
CA GLY A 185 6.76 -4.92 0.10
C GLY A 185 5.56 -5.44 -0.68
N CYS A 186 4.89 -4.58 -1.41
CA CYS A 186 3.80 -4.97 -2.29
C CYS A 186 4.35 -5.66 -3.54
N PHE A 187 4.78 -6.93 -3.42
CA PHE A 187 5.47 -7.65 -4.49
C PHE A 187 4.56 -8.27 -5.54
N THR A 188 3.28 -8.43 -5.25
CA THR A 188 2.36 -9.15 -6.12
C THR A 188 1.15 -8.34 -6.54
N SER A 189 0.64 -7.51 -5.63
CA SER A 189 -0.62 -6.78 -5.86
C SER A 189 -0.74 -5.58 -4.94
N TRP A 190 -1.51 -4.61 -5.40
CA TRP A 190 -1.85 -3.39 -4.68
C TRP A 190 -3.35 -3.14 -4.75
N GLN A 191 -3.95 -2.74 -3.64
CA GLN A 191 -5.37 -2.37 -3.63
C GLN A 191 -5.49 -0.86 -3.88
N PRO A 192 -6.11 -0.43 -5.00
CA PRO A 192 -6.35 0.98 -5.24
C PRO A 192 -7.19 1.63 -4.15
N TYR A 193 -6.99 2.93 -3.92
CA TYR A 193 -7.76 3.70 -2.95
C TYR A 193 -9.27 3.58 -3.21
N GLY A 194 -10.04 3.39 -2.15
CA GLY A 194 -11.49 3.29 -2.23
C GLY A 194 -12.05 1.95 -2.70
N CYS A 195 -11.20 0.96 -3.01
CA CYS A 195 -11.59 -0.39 -3.41
C CYS A 195 -11.62 -1.38 -2.23
N SER A 196 -12.14 -0.97 -1.08
CA SER A 196 -12.20 -1.81 0.14
C SER A 196 -13.60 -2.36 0.42
#